data_35f7c02f32587ecec8d84db6a9463e99
#
_entry.id   35f7c02f32587ecec8d84db6a9463e99
#
_cell.length_a   1.000
_cell.length_b   1.000
_cell.length_c   1.000
_cell.angle_alpha   90.00
_cell.angle_beta   90.00
_cell.angle_gamma   90.00
#
_symmetry.space_group_name_H-M   'P 1'
#
loop_
_entity.id
_entity.type
_entity.pdbx_description
1 polymer ?
#
loop_
_entity_poly.entity_id
_entity_poly.type
_entity_poly.pdbx_seq_one_letter_code
_entity_poly.pdbx_strand_id
1 'polypeptide(L)'
;MPELPEVETTLRGIESHILNKKITSVIVRQPSLRWPVPASQLKQKLVNKTFSGIKRRGKYLLLESSREFLIIHLGMSGSLRITQEIDLKKHDHIDIAFEDKSILRYCDPRRFGCFLWTNNIDNHFLLENLGPEPLGNSFNGEYLYNLSRKRKAPIKNFIMNSKNVVGVGNIYANEALFKSKIRLLDKQEECLYKNSKHYLMK
;
A
#
# COMPACT_ATOMS: atom_id res chain seq x y z
N MET A 1 -6.66 9.90 0.05
CA MET A 1 -5.66 8.88 -0.43
C MET A 1 -5.65 7.77 0.60
N PRO A 2 -5.87 6.53 0.22
CA PRO A 2 -5.75 5.42 1.17
C PRO A 2 -4.39 5.43 1.87
N GLU A 3 -4.39 5.44 3.20
CA GLU A 3 -3.22 5.31 4.06
C GLU A 3 -3.16 3.87 4.61
N LEU A 4 -2.29 3.57 5.55
CA LEU A 4 -2.13 2.21 6.06
C LEU A 4 -3.44 1.54 6.50
N PRO A 5 -4.30 2.17 7.33
CA PRO A 5 -5.52 1.51 7.81
C PRO A 5 -6.52 1.19 6.69
N GLU A 6 -6.68 2.08 5.71
CA GLU A 6 -7.59 1.83 4.58
C GLU A 6 -7.06 0.70 3.68
N VAL A 7 -5.74 0.61 3.50
CA VAL A 7 -5.12 -0.50 2.74
C VAL A 7 -5.26 -1.81 3.50
N GLU A 8 -5.06 -1.80 4.83
CA GLU A 8 -5.27 -2.97 5.69
C GLU A 8 -6.72 -3.44 5.68
N THR A 9 -7.67 -2.51 5.78
CA THR A 9 -9.11 -2.82 5.68
C THR A 9 -9.46 -3.42 4.32
N THR A 10 -8.89 -2.88 3.23
CA THR A 10 -9.06 -3.45 1.90
C THR A 10 -8.52 -4.87 1.81
N LEU A 11 -7.31 -5.11 2.36
CA LEU A 11 -6.72 -6.45 2.43
C LEU A 11 -7.67 -7.43 3.09
N ARG A 12 -8.10 -7.13 4.32
CA ARG A 12 -9.00 -7.99 5.11
C ARG A 12 -10.33 -8.22 4.41
N GLY A 13 -10.86 -7.19 3.74
CA GLY A 13 -12.13 -7.27 3.03
C GLY A 13 -12.10 -8.14 1.78
N ILE A 14 -10.94 -8.32 1.14
CA ILE A 14 -10.82 -9.16 -0.06
C ILE A 14 -10.22 -10.54 0.21
N GLU A 15 -9.46 -10.72 1.28
CA GLU A 15 -8.65 -11.90 1.56
C GLU A 15 -9.44 -13.21 1.44
N SER A 16 -10.51 -13.36 2.21
CA SER A 16 -11.34 -14.58 2.22
C SER A 16 -12.04 -14.87 0.89
N HIS A 17 -12.18 -13.85 0.04
CA HIS A 17 -12.85 -13.95 -1.23
C HIS A 17 -11.94 -14.37 -2.40
N ILE A 18 -10.63 -14.21 -2.25
CA ILE A 18 -9.68 -14.44 -3.35
C ILE A 18 -8.70 -15.59 -3.09
N LEU A 19 -8.42 -15.91 -1.81
CA LEU A 19 -7.45 -16.95 -1.49
C LEU A 19 -7.93 -18.34 -1.91
N ASN A 20 -6.99 -19.10 -2.47
CA ASN A 20 -7.15 -20.49 -2.89
C ASN A 20 -8.22 -20.73 -3.96
N LYS A 21 -8.77 -19.68 -4.57
CA LYS A 21 -9.70 -19.79 -5.69
C LYS A 21 -8.95 -19.73 -7.01
N LYS A 22 -9.31 -20.60 -7.94
CA LYS A 22 -8.71 -20.65 -9.27
C LYS A 22 -9.12 -19.41 -10.08
N ILE A 23 -8.11 -18.71 -10.60
CA ILE A 23 -8.30 -17.56 -11.48
C ILE A 23 -8.63 -18.05 -12.89
N THR A 24 -9.76 -17.62 -13.43
CA THR A 24 -10.25 -18.02 -14.75
C THR A 24 -9.90 -17.01 -15.83
N SER A 25 -9.85 -15.70 -15.47
CA SER A 25 -9.46 -14.68 -16.44
C SER A 25 -8.87 -13.45 -15.76
N VAL A 26 -8.07 -12.71 -16.53
CA VAL A 26 -7.56 -11.38 -16.17
C VAL A 26 -7.85 -10.44 -17.34
N ILE A 27 -8.60 -9.37 -17.08
CA ILE A 27 -8.99 -8.37 -18.07
C ILE A 27 -8.39 -7.03 -17.64
N VAL A 28 -7.55 -6.44 -18.49
CA VAL A 28 -6.98 -5.11 -18.32
C VAL A 28 -7.58 -4.20 -19.38
N ARG A 29 -8.47 -3.28 -18.98
CA ARG A 29 -9.12 -2.30 -19.89
C ARG A 29 -8.30 -1.03 -20.02
N GLN A 30 -7.59 -0.66 -18.92
CA GLN A 30 -6.71 0.51 -18.89
C GLN A 30 -5.26 0.03 -18.76
N PRO A 31 -4.49 0.06 -19.85
CA PRO A 31 -3.11 -0.43 -19.85
C PRO A 31 -2.11 0.54 -19.19
N SER A 32 -2.52 1.79 -18.94
CA SER A 32 -1.66 2.82 -18.36
C SER A 32 -2.32 3.39 -17.10
N LEU A 33 -1.81 2.98 -15.95
CA LEU A 33 -2.03 3.61 -14.65
C LEU A 33 -0.83 4.53 -14.35
N ARG A 34 -0.41 4.66 -13.11
CA ARG A 34 0.82 5.38 -12.75
C ARG A 34 2.06 4.82 -13.48
N TRP A 35 2.08 3.51 -13.67
CA TRP A 35 3.01 2.79 -14.55
C TRP A 35 2.23 1.93 -15.53
N PRO A 36 2.85 1.53 -16.64
CA PRO A 36 2.23 0.56 -17.55
C PRO A 36 1.85 -0.72 -16.81
N VAL A 37 0.62 -1.20 -17.05
CA VAL A 37 0.14 -2.47 -16.50
C VAL A 37 0.63 -3.60 -17.41
N PRO A 38 1.38 -4.58 -16.91
CA PRO A 38 1.91 -5.67 -17.72
C PRO A 38 0.83 -6.71 -18.05
N ALA A 39 -0.18 -6.33 -18.84
CA ALA A 39 -1.41 -7.09 -19.07
C ALA A 39 -1.16 -8.53 -19.55
N SER A 40 -0.26 -8.71 -20.54
CA SER A 40 0.07 -10.05 -21.07
C SER A 40 0.75 -10.90 -20.00
N GLN A 41 1.67 -10.32 -19.22
CA GLN A 41 2.35 -11.02 -18.13
C GLN A 41 1.36 -11.42 -17.03
N LEU A 42 0.48 -10.49 -16.60
CA LEU A 42 -0.54 -10.80 -15.60
C LEU A 42 -1.46 -11.94 -16.05
N LYS A 43 -1.89 -11.92 -17.29
CA LYS A 43 -2.70 -13.00 -17.87
C LYS A 43 -1.95 -14.34 -17.84
N GLN A 44 -0.70 -14.36 -18.30
CA GLN A 44 0.13 -15.57 -18.33
C GLN A 44 0.42 -16.12 -16.93
N LYS A 45 0.70 -15.24 -15.97
CA LYS A 45 1.11 -15.61 -14.62
C LYS A 45 -0.04 -15.98 -13.69
N LEU A 46 -1.24 -15.46 -13.92
CA LEU A 46 -2.37 -15.62 -13.01
C LEU A 46 -3.43 -16.61 -13.52
N VAL A 47 -3.72 -16.68 -14.83
CA VAL A 47 -4.77 -17.57 -15.33
C VAL A 47 -4.43 -19.03 -15.03
N ASN A 48 -5.42 -19.76 -14.53
CA ASN A 48 -5.31 -21.15 -14.03
C ASN A 48 -4.45 -21.30 -12.75
N LYS A 49 -4.09 -20.22 -12.09
CA LYS A 49 -3.41 -20.21 -10.78
C LYS A 49 -4.35 -19.76 -9.68
N THR A 50 -3.85 -19.79 -8.44
CA THR A 50 -4.54 -19.29 -7.25
C THR A 50 -3.66 -18.26 -6.56
N PHE A 51 -4.25 -17.41 -5.75
CA PHE A 51 -3.50 -16.67 -4.75
C PHE A 51 -3.34 -17.53 -3.50
N SER A 52 -2.08 -17.81 -3.12
CA SER A 52 -1.74 -18.59 -1.92
C SER A 52 -1.62 -17.73 -0.67
N GLY A 53 -1.49 -16.44 -0.81
CA GLY A 53 -1.37 -15.50 0.29
C GLY A 53 -1.59 -14.06 -0.14
N ILE A 54 -1.89 -13.23 0.83
CA ILE A 54 -1.96 -11.79 0.68
C ILE A 54 -1.30 -11.12 1.89
N LYS A 55 -0.48 -10.11 1.65
CA LYS A 55 0.14 -9.31 2.71
C LYS A 55 0.18 -7.84 2.33
N ARG A 56 0.32 -6.97 3.33
CA ARG A 56 0.54 -5.54 3.15
C ARG A 56 1.99 -5.17 3.45
N ARG A 57 2.52 -4.27 2.65
CA ARG A 57 3.78 -3.57 2.95
C ARG A 57 3.57 -2.08 2.74
N GLY A 58 3.55 -1.31 3.82
CA GLY A 58 3.18 0.12 3.78
C GLY A 58 1.77 0.31 3.20
N LYS A 59 1.69 0.94 2.03
CA LYS A 59 0.43 1.17 1.28
C LYS A 59 0.28 0.23 0.08
N TYR A 60 1.10 -0.81 -0.02
CA TYR A 60 1.06 -1.81 -1.08
C TYR A 60 0.40 -3.09 -0.60
N LEU A 61 -0.46 -3.67 -1.45
CA LEU A 61 -0.97 -5.02 -1.32
C LEU A 61 -0.08 -5.94 -2.15
N LEU A 62 0.31 -7.06 -1.59
CA LEU A 62 1.17 -8.06 -2.21
C LEU A 62 0.41 -9.39 -2.24
N LEU A 63 -0.12 -9.75 -3.41
CA LEU A 63 -0.86 -10.99 -3.62
C LEU A 63 0.09 -12.05 -4.17
N GLU A 64 0.31 -13.10 -3.40
CA GLU A 64 1.24 -14.17 -3.74
C GLU A 64 0.58 -15.22 -4.65
N SER A 65 1.25 -15.58 -5.75
CA SER A 65 0.87 -16.69 -6.62
C SER A 65 2.13 -17.37 -7.14
N SER A 66 2.26 -18.68 -6.89
CA SER A 66 3.41 -19.49 -7.34
C SER A 66 4.78 -18.91 -6.92
N ARG A 67 4.89 -18.37 -5.71
CA ARG A 67 6.08 -17.70 -5.14
C ARG A 67 6.48 -16.39 -5.83
N GLU A 68 5.65 -15.87 -6.69
CA GLU A 68 5.79 -14.54 -7.29
C GLU A 68 4.65 -13.64 -6.77
N PHE A 69 4.70 -12.34 -7.04
CA PHE A 69 3.77 -11.38 -6.43
C PHE A 69 3.15 -10.42 -7.42
N LEU A 70 1.84 -10.26 -7.30
CA LEU A 70 1.13 -9.11 -7.83
C LEU A 70 1.19 -7.99 -6.81
N ILE A 71 1.81 -6.87 -7.20
CA ILE A 71 1.90 -5.65 -6.40
C ILE A 71 0.75 -4.72 -6.80
N ILE A 72 -0.09 -4.34 -5.84
CA ILE A 72 -1.17 -3.37 -6.05
C ILE A 72 -0.96 -2.18 -5.14
N HIS A 73 -1.08 -0.97 -5.69
CA HIS A 73 -1.17 0.27 -4.94
C HIS A 73 -2.44 1.01 -5.33
N LEU A 74 -3.22 1.45 -4.34
CA LEU A 74 -4.52 2.08 -4.61
C LEU A 74 -4.41 3.54 -5.09
N GLY A 75 -3.21 4.12 -5.05
CA GLY A 75 -3.01 5.51 -5.45
C GLY A 75 -3.74 6.48 -4.54
N MET A 76 -4.54 7.37 -5.12
CA MET A 76 -5.30 8.38 -4.36
C MET A 76 -6.81 8.09 -4.32
N SER A 77 -7.34 7.40 -5.31
CA SER A 77 -8.77 7.16 -5.50
C SER A 77 -9.08 5.71 -5.88
N GLY A 78 -8.05 4.87 -5.93
CA GLY A 78 -8.20 3.46 -6.26
C GLY A 78 -8.91 2.69 -5.16
N SER A 79 -9.70 1.71 -5.58
CA SER A 79 -10.39 0.77 -4.71
C SER A 79 -10.44 -0.61 -5.34
N LEU A 80 -10.48 -1.62 -4.49
CA LEU A 80 -10.73 -3.00 -4.85
C LEU A 80 -12.08 -3.42 -4.28
N ARG A 81 -12.88 -4.11 -5.08
CA ARG A 81 -14.15 -4.69 -4.63
C ARG A 81 -14.35 -6.09 -5.18
N ILE A 82 -15.03 -6.91 -4.40
CA ILE A 82 -15.54 -8.20 -4.86
C ILE A 82 -16.93 -7.97 -5.42
N THR A 83 -17.19 -8.49 -6.62
CA THR A 83 -18.49 -8.38 -7.29
C THR A 83 -18.77 -9.62 -8.13
N GLN A 84 -20.03 -9.86 -8.45
CA GLN A 84 -20.48 -10.78 -9.49
C GLN A 84 -21.13 -10.03 -10.66
N GLU A 85 -21.22 -8.71 -10.54
CA GLU A 85 -21.82 -7.85 -11.55
C GLU A 85 -20.94 -7.79 -12.81
N ILE A 86 -21.53 -8.05 -13.95
CA ILE A 86 -20.87 -7.92 -15.26
C ILE A 86 -20.83 -6.45 -15.69
N ASP A 87 -21.80 -5.65 -15.25
CA ASP A 87 -21.89 -4.22 -15.61
C ASP A 87 -20.68 -3.43 -15.09
N LEU A 88 -20.11 -2.68 -16.01
CA LEU A 88 -18.91 -1.89 -15.78
C LEU A 88 -19.25 -0.43 -15.45
N LYS A 89 -18.59 0.11 -14.44
CA LYS A 89 -18.58 1.53 -14.17
C LYS A 89 -17.42 2.21 -14.91
N LYS A 90 -17.56 3.51 -15.15
CA LYS A 90 -16.64 4.33 -15.96
C LYS A 90 -15.14 4.13 -15.67
N HIS A 91 -14.77 3.79 -14.45
CA HIS A 91 -13.37 3.72 -13.99
C HIS A 91 -12.95 2.30 -13.53
N ASP A 92 -13.68 1.28 -13.96
CA ASP A 92 -13.34 -0.12 -13.73
C ASP A 92 -12.27 -0.55 -14.73
N HIS A 93 -11.04 -0.63 -14.26
CA HIS A 93 -9.87 -0.75 -15.12
C HIS A 93 -9.34 -2.17 -15.24
N ILE A 94 -9.39 -2.96 -14.17
CA ILE A 94 -8.84 -4.31 -14.14
C ILE A 94 -9.81 -5.24 -13.42
N ASP A 95 -10.04 -6.42 -14.00
CA ASP A 95 -10.78 -7.52 -13.39
C ASP A 95 -9.88 -8.75 -13.30
N ILE A 96 -9.95 -9.44 -12.16
CA ILE A 96 -9.44 -10.80 -11.95
C ILE A 96 -10.65 -11.65 -11.58
N ALA A 97 -11.09 -12.54 -12.49
CA ALA A 97 -12.25 -13.40 -12.27
C ALA A 97 -11.83 -14.76 -11.71
N PHE A 98 -12.66 -15.33 -10.85
CA PHE A 98 -12.45 -16.62 -10.20
C PHE A 98 -13.46 -17.67 -10.67
N GLU A 99 -13.20 -18.92 -10.37
CA GLU A 99 -14.02 -20.09 -10.78
C GLU A 99 -15.45 -20.07 -10.20
N ASP A 100 -15.65 -19.41 -9.05
CA ASP A 100 -16.95 -19.21 -8.41
C ASP A 100 -17.74 -18.02 -8.98
N LYS A 101 -17.31 -17.49 -10.12
CA LYS A 101 -17.88 -16.29 -10.79
C LYS A 101 -17.70 -14.98 -10.05
N SER A 102 -17.01 -14.97 -8.90
CA SER A 102 -16.63 -13.72 -8.25
C SER A 102 -15.51 -13.01 -9.04
N ILE A 103 -15.47 -11.71 -8.94
CA ILE A 103 -14.52 -10.85 -9.64
C ILE A 103 -13.89 -9.89 -8.62
N LEU A 104 -12.57 -9.91 -8.53
CA LEU A 104 -11.81 -8.83 -7.89
C LEU A 104 -11.66 -7.71 -8.91
N ARG A 105 -12.35 -6.60 -8.69
CA ARG A 105 -12.41 -5.47 -9.61
C ARG A 105 -11.68 -4.25 -9.05
N TYR A 106 -10.80 -3.69 -9.85
CA TYR A 106 -10.07 -2.47 -9.54
C TYR A 106 -10.68 -1.28 -10.26
N CYS A 107 -11.07 -0.26 -9.47
CA CYS A 107 -11.59 1.01 -9.94
C CYS A 107 -10.63 2.13 -9.49
N ASP A 108 -10.24 3.04 -10.41
CA ASP A 108 -9.38 4.18 -10.06
C ASP A 108 -9.63 5.38 -10.99
N PRO A 109 -10.50 6.32 -10.60
CA PRO A 109 -10.81 7.51 -11.40
C PRO A 109 -9.60 8.34 -11.80
N ARG A 110 -8.57 8.41 -10.95
CA ARG A 110 -7.37 9.24 -11.17
C ARG A 110 -6.21 8.49 -11.82
N ARG A 111 -6.25 7.17 -11.87
CA ARG A 111 -5.21 6.30 -12.43
C ARG A 111 -3.82 6.46 -11.78
N PHE A 112 -3.78 6.79 -10.49
CA PHE A 112 -2.55 6.96 -9.71
C PHE A 112 -2.14 5.69 -8.95
N GLY A 113 -2.90 4.63 -9.08
CA GLY A 113 -2.54 3.33 -8.56
C GLY A 113 -1.60 2.55 -9.48
N CYS A 114 -1.27 1.34 -9.10
CA CYS A 114 -0.50 0.45 -9.95
C CYS A 114 -0.89 -1.01 -9.78
N PHE A 115 -0.64 -1.77 -10.84
CA PHE A 115 -0.66 -3.23 -10.89
C PHE A 115 0.62 -3.68 -11.56
N LEU A 116 1.54 -4.27 -10.80
CA LEU A 116 2.84 -4.71 -11.29
C LEU A 116 3.10 -6.15 -10.86
N TRP A 117 3.96 -6.84 -11.59
CA TRP A 117 4.35 -8.21 -11.28
C TRP A 117 5.81 -8.28 -10.92
N THR A 118 6.18 -9.08 -9.94
CA THR A 118 7.56 -9.32 -9.56
C THR A 118 7.77 -10.74 -9.05
N ASN A 119 8.93 -11.31 -9.32
CA ASN A 119 9.43 -12.53 -8.73
C ASN A 119 10.31 -12.28 -7.49
N ASN A 120 10.65 -11.01 -7.23
CA ASN A 120 11.46 -10.62 -6.08
C ASN A 120 10.94 -9.32 -5.48
N ILE A 121 10.30 -9.41 -4.31
CA ILE A 121 9.74 -8.26 -3.60
C ILE A 121 10.83 -7.44 -2.88
N ASP A 122 11.92 -8.06 -2.46
CA ASP A 122 12.94 -7.40 -1.66
C ASP A 122 13.77 -6.42 -2.50
N ASN A 123 13.98 -6.73 -3.78
CA ASN A 123 14.71 -5.89 -4.73
C ASN A 123 13.80 -5.11 -5.68
N HIS A 124 12.49 -5.06 -5.41
CA HIS A 124 11.58 -4.30 -6.27
C HIS A 124 11.67 -2.80 -5.96
N PHE A 125 11.87 -1.95 -6.99
CA PHE A 125 12.12 -0.51 -6.86
C PHE A 125 11.09 0.27 -6.03
N LEU A 126 9.86 -0.22 -5.91
CA LEU A 126 8.81 0.36 -5.08
C LEU A 126 8.92 -0.05 -3.59
N LEU A 127 9.61 -1.13 -3.28
CA LEU A 127 9.59 -1.78 -1.96
C LEU A 127 10.95 -1.77 -1.26
N GLU A 128 12.05 -1.84 -2.01
CA GLU A 128 13.42 -2.00 -1.50
C GLU A 128 13.88 -0.91 -0.52
N ASN A 129 13.40 0.32 -0.73
CA ASN A 129 13.79 1.48 0.07
C ASN A 129 12.73 1.91 1.09
N LEU A 130 11.76 1.06 1.40
CA LEU A 130 10.72 1.37 2.37
C LEU A 130 11.22 1.23 3.81
N GLY A 131 10.95 2.25 4.63
CA GLY A 131 11.21 2.24 6.07
C GLY A 131 10.38 1.19 6.82
N PRO A 132 10.51 1.10 8.15
CA PRO A 132 9.79 0.12 8.96
C PRO A 132 8.27 0.36 8.97
N GLU A 133 7.53 -0.70 9.27
CA GLU A 133 6.10 -0.61 9.59
C GLU A 133 5.89 0.12 10.92
N PRO A 134 4.94 1.06 11.01
CA PRO A 134 4.76 1.88 12.21
C PRO A 134 4.27 1.08 13.43
N LEU A 135 3.71 -0.10 13.23
CA LEU A 135 3.27 -1.02 14.29
C LEU A 135 4.23 -2.21 14.47
N GLY A 136 5.38 -2.19 13.80
CA GLY A 136 6.38 -3.24 13.90
C GLY A 136 7.43 -2.97 14.99
N ASN A 137 8.10 -4.00 15.44
CA ASN A 137 9.10 -3.92 16.52
C ASN A 137 10.32 -3.04 16.20
N SER A 138 10.61 -2.83 14.91
CA SER A 138 11.74 -1.99 14.45
C SER A 138 11.41 -0.49 14.39
N PHE A 139 10.16 -0.10 14.68
CA PHE A 139 9.73 1.30 14.71
C PHE A 139 9.51 1.73 16.16
N ASN A 140 10.31 2.69 16.64
CA ASN A 140 10.20 3.26 17.97
C ASN A 140 10.74 4.69 18.00
N GLY A 141 10.64 5.34 19.16
CA GLY A 141 11.07 6.72 19.35
C GLY A 141 12.56 6.92 19.18
N GLU A 142 13.38 5.97 19.60
CA GLU A 142 14.83 6.03 19.43
C GLU A 142 15.22 5.96 17.96
N TYR A 143 14.59 5.08 17.18
CA TYR A 143 14.76 5.01 15.74
C TYR A 143 14.48 6.37 15.08
N LEU A 144 13.30 6.97 15.38
CA LEU A 144 12.94 8.28 14.81
C LEU A 144 13.89 9.37 15.25
N TYR A 145 14.27 9.38 16.51
CA TYR A 145 15.22 10.35 17.06
C TYR A 145 16.57 10.28 16.32
N ASN A 146 17.16 9.11 16.21
CA ASN A 146 18.44 8.91 15.55
C ASN A 146 18.37 9.31 14.07
N LEU A 147 17.29 8.96 13.39
CA LEU A 147 17.09 9.28 11.97
C LEU A 147 16.88 10.78 11.72
N SER A 148 16.37 11.53 12.71
CA SER A 148 16.10 12.97 12.61
C SER A 148 17.33 13.86 12.76
N ARG A 149 18.42 13.33 13.31
CA ARG A 149 19.62 14.12 13.60
C ARG A 149 20.17 14.81 12.34
N LYS A 150 20.63 16.06 12.52
CA LYS A 150 21.21 16.90 11.46
C LYS A 150 20.28 17.17 10.27
N ARG A 151 18.97 17.02 10.45
CA ARG A 151 17.96 17.27 9.40
C ARG A 151 17.09 18.46 9.78
N LYS A 152 16.91 19.42 8.86
CA LYS A 152 16.18 20.67 9.06
C LYS A 152 14.79 20.70 8.40
N ALA A 153 14.40 19.61 7.72
CA ALA A 153 13.10 19.55 7.07
C ALA A 153 11.95 19.59 8.09
N PRO A 154 10.76 20.09 7.73
CA PRO A 154 9.59 20.04 8.59
C PRO A 154 9.28 18.62 9.05
N ILE A 155 8.90 18.47 10.31
CA ILE A 155 8.62 17.15 10.92
C ILE A 155 7.53 16.38 10.17
N LYS A 156 6.52 17.08 9.65
CA LYS A 156 5.47 16.46 8.85
C LYS A 156 6.04 15.77 7.60
N ASN A 157 6.91 16.42 6.85
CA ASN A 157 7.53 15.85 5.66
C ASN A 157 8.41 14.63 6.01
N PHE A 158 9.05 14.70 7.18
CA PHE A 158 9.89 13.61 7.67
C PHE A 158 9.08 12.34 7.97
N ILE A 159 7.97 12.44 8.70
CA ILE A 159 7.12 11.28 9.02
C ILE A 159 6.29 10.79 7.84
N MET A 160 6.03 11.63 6.83
CA MET A 160 5.36 11.24 5.60
C MET A 160 6.30 10.58 4.56
N ASN A 161 7.60 10.65 4.78
CA ASN A 161 8.56 10.00 3.89
C ASN A 161 8.56 8.49 4.13
N SER A 162 8.14 7.73 3.13
CA SER A 162 8.04 6.26 3.20
C SER A 162 9.38 5.54 3.44
N LYS A 163 10.52 6.21 3.23
CA LYS A 163 11.84 5.69 3.61
C LYS A 163 12.09 5.75 5.12
N ASN A 164 11.41 6.64 5.84
CA ASN A 164 11.55 6.80 7.28
C ASN A 164 10.55 5.92 8.05
N VAL A 165 9.29 5.91 7.60
CA VAL A 165 8.23 5.04 8.12
C VAL A 165 7.17 4.88 7.02
N VAL A 166 6.66 3.68 6.86
CA VAL A 166 5.67 3.42 5.82
C VAL A 166 4.24 3.67 6.30
N GLY A 167 3.33 3.78 5.35
CA GLY A 167 1.89 3.79 5.62
C GLY A 167 1.31 5.14 6.05
N VAL A 168 2.13 6.06 6.53
CA VAL A 168 1.69 7.41 6.96
C VAL A 168 1.42 8.29 5.75
N GLY A 169 0.31 9.00 5.78
CA GLY A 169 -0.04 10.04 4.81
C GLY A 169 -0.45 11.33 5.51
N ASN A 170 -1.21 12.17 4.83
CA ASN A 170 -1.59 13.49 5.36
C ASN A 170 -2.47 13.42 6.61
N ILE A 171 -3.42 12.49 6.64
CA ILE A 171 -4.38 12.38 7.74
C ILE A 171 -3.64 11.94 9.00
N TYR A 172 -2.98 10.78 8.94
CA TYR A 172 -2.30 10.22 10.11
C TYR A 172 -1.08 11.04 10.53
N ALA A 173 -0.39 11.73 9.61
CA ALA A 173 0.66 12.68 9.96
C ALA A 173 0.11 13.84 10.80
N ASN A 174 -0.99 14.44 10.37
CA ASN A 174 -1.62 15.55 11.11
C ASN A 174 -2.13 15.10 12.49
N GLU A 175 -2.83 13.96 12.55
CA GLU A 175 -3.35 13.41 13.80
C GLU A 175 -2.23 13.07 14.80
N ALA A 176 -1.17 12.43 14.35
CA ALA A 176 -0.04 12.06 15.19
C ALA A 176 0.66 13.31 15.76
N LEU A 177 0.92 14.32 14.92
CA LEU A 177 1.56 15.55 15.33
C LEU A 177 0.67 16.38 16.28
N PHE A 178 -0.64 16.44 15.98
CA PHE A 178 -1.61 17.11 16.85
C PHE A 178 -1.66 16.45 18.24
N LYS A 179 -1.80 15.14 18.31
CA LYS A 179 -1.80 14.39 19.58
C LYS A 179 -0.49 14.55 20.37
N SER A 180 0.63 14.65 19.64
CA SER A 180 1.95 14.89 20.23
C SER A 180 2.23 16.35 20.58
N LYS A 181 1.29 17.28 20.31
CA LYS A 181 1.45 18.73 20.51
C LYS A 181 2.66 19.32 19.76
N ILE A 182 2.97 18.77 18.58
CA ILE A 182 4.06 19.20 17.71
C ILE A 182 3.47 19.99 16.54
N ARG A 183 4.04 21.16 16.23
CA ARG A 183 3.61 21.96 15.08
C ARG A 183 4.10 21.34 13.78
N LEU A 184 3.29 21.39 12.73
CA LEU A 184 3.58 20.76 11.42
C LEU A 184 4.88 21.26 10.77
N LEU A 185 5.25 22.51 11.02
CA LEU A 185 6.43 23.16 10.45
C LEU A 185 7.65 23.17 11.38
N ASP A 186 7.52 22.67 12.61
CA ASP A 186 8.67 22.58 13.51
C ASP A 186 9.75 21.70 12.88
N LYS A 187 11.01 22.06 13.10
CA LYS A 187 12.14 21.28 12.60
C LYS A 187 12.21 19.94 13.34
N GLN A 188 12.38 18.87 12.60
CA GLN A 188 12.35 17.52 13.14
C GLN A 188 13.38 17.28 14.26
N GLU A 189 14.58 17.86 14.16
CA GLU A 189 15.61 17.70 15.16
C GLU A 189 15.25 18.33 16.53
N GLU A 190 14.46 19.41 16.52
CA GLU A 190 14.02 20.11 17.74
C GLU A 190 12.85 19.37 18.40
N CYS A 191 11.90 18.88 17.59
CA CYS A 191 10.69 18.20 18.07
C CYS A 191 10.99 16.92 18.81
N LEU A 192 11.84 16.08 18.20
CA LEU A 192 12.14 14.76 18.74
C LEU A 192 13.06 14.84 19.97
N TYR A 193 13.86 15.89 20.10
CA TYR A 193 14.66 16.12 21.31
C TYR A 193 13.79 16.49 22.52
N LYS A 194 12.82 17.40 22.33
CA LYS A 194 11.93 17.86 23.43
C LYS A 194 10.97 16.77 23.92
N ASN A 195 10.55 15.87 23.06
CA ASN A 195 9.49 14.89 23.34
C ASN A 195 9.97 13.44 23.51
N SER A 196 11.26 13.16 23.32
CA SER A 196 11.81 11.81 23.44
C SER A 196 11.65 11.17 24.83
N LYS A 197 11.47 12.01 25.88
CA LYS A 197 11.25 11.55 27.25
C LYS A 197 9.77 11.38 27.66
N HIS A 198 8.78 11.87 26.87
CA HIS A 198 7.40 11.94 27.38
C HIS A 198 6.28 11.37 26.48
N TYR A 199 6.45 11.16 25.17
CA TYR A 199 5.31 10.99 24.27
C TYR A 199 5.35 9.83 23.26
N LEU A 200 6.35 8.96 23.29
CA LEU A 200 6.41 7.82 22.38
C LEU A 200 6.06 6.47 23.05
N MET A 201 5.55 6.50 24.28
CA MET A 201 5.14 5.31 25.05
C MET A 201 3.65 5.29 25.41
N LYS A 202 2.77 5.97 24.69
CA LYS A 202 1.32 5.79 24.89
C LYS A 202 0.60 5.48 23.59
#